data_acad7abf58e1a90bd71dabc40d56cbc5
#
_entry.id   acad7abf58e1a90bd71dabc40d56cbc5
#
_cell.length_a   1.000
_cell.length_b   1.000
_cell.length_c   1.000
_cell.angle_alpha   90.00
_cell.angle_beta   90.00
_cell.angle_gamma   90.00
#
_symmetry.space_group_name_H-M   'P 1'
#
loop_
_entity.id
_entity.type
_entity.pdbx_description
1 polymer ?
#
loop_
_entity_poly.entity_id
_entity_poly.type
_entity_poly.pdbx_seq_one_letter_code
_entity_poly.pdbx_strand_id
1 'polypeptide(L)'
;MEPRQPSQDADNLKAISDGTLGYYNQVAEQFWHGTKDHDVSQNRHAVLEAIEGDGPHTVLDFGCGPGRDLIAFKEMDHRPIGLEGSVELAKLARRHSDCEVWEQNFLELDLPDSHFDGVFANASFFHVPSSQAPRILDELKAALKAGGVLFCSNPRGNDDEDWRGERYGVFYDDRTWLSMVEAVGFTPIQKYYRPAGLPLEQQPWLATVWRK
;
A
#
# COMPACT_ATOMS: atom_id res chain seq x y z
N MET A 1 10.37 -24.39 -21.70
CA MET A 1 9.31 -23.63 -21.00
C MET A 1 8.56 -22.87 -22.08
N GLU A 2 7.34 -23.30 -22.42
CA GLU A 2 6.55 -22.59 -23.43
C GLU A 2 6.15 -21.21 -22.92
N PRO A 3 6.19 -20.15 -23.76
CA PRO A 3 5.71 -18.84 -23.36
C PRO A 3 4.21 -18.92 -23.05
N ARG A 4 3.79 -18.47 -21.85
CA ARG A 4 2.37 -18.36 -21.49
C ARG A 4 1.68 -17.39 -22.46
N GLN A 5 0.47 -17.75 -22.87
CA GLN A 5 -0.31 -16.88 -23.77
C GLN A 5 -0.82 -15.66 -23.00
N PRO A 6 -0.86 -14.43 -23.60
CA PRO A 6 -1.29 -13.20 -22.92
C PRO A 6 -2.67 -13.29 -22.26
N SER A 7 -3.60 -14.08 -22.79
CA SER A 7 -4.92 -14.33 -22.19
C SER A 7 -4.85 -15.10 -20.86
N GLN A 8 -3.93 -16.06 -20.74
CA GLN A 8 -3.78 -16.85 -19.53
C GLN A 8 -3.17 -16.03 -18.38
N ASP A 9 -2.29 -15.09 -18.69
CA ASP A 9 -1.70 -14.21 -17.67
C ASP A 9 -2.74 -13.20 -17.14
N ALA A 10 -3.58 -12.65 -18.01
CA ALA A 10 -4.67 -11.75 -17.59
C ALA A 10 -5.73 -12.48 -16.75
N ASP A 11 -6.13 -13.69 -17.12
CA ASP A 11 -7.07 -14.50 -16.36
C ASP A 11 -6.51 -14.88 -14.98
N ASN A 12 -5.21 -15.17 -14.90
CA ASN A 12 -4.55 -15.46 -13.64
C ASN A 12 -4.49 -14.23 -12.72
N LEU A 13 -4.12 -13.05 -13.24
CA LEU A 13 -4.10 -11.79 -12.49
C LEU A 13 -5.49 -11.44 -11.96
N LYS A 14 -6.52 -11.62 -12.78
CA LYS A 14 -7.90 -11.43 -12.35
C LYS A 14 -8.29 -12.38 -11.23
N ALA A 15 -7.97 -13.66 -11.34
CA ALA A 15 -8.26 -14.65 -10.29
C ALA A 15 -7.55 -14.34 -8.96
N ILE A 16 -6.30 -13.87 -9.01
CA ILE A 16 -5.54 -13.43 -7.83
C ILE A 16 -6.24 -12.25 -7.15
N SER A 17 -6.62 -11.25 -7.93
CA SER A 17 -7.30 -10.07 -7.41
C SER A 17 -8.68 -10.41 -6.84
N ASP A 18 -9.52 -11.09 -7.61
CA ASP A 18 -10.88 -11.47 -7.20
C ASP A 18 -10.87 -12.32 -5.92
N GLY A 19 -9.93 -13.27 -5.80
CA GLY A 19 -9.78 -14.11 -4.62
C GLY A 19 -9.39 -13.31 -3.38
N THR A 20 -8.38 -12.45 -3.49
CA THR A 20 -7.90 -11.61 -2.39
C THR A 20 -8.98 -10.61 -1.94
N LEU A 21 -9.63 -9.92 -2.88
CA LEU A 21 -10.72 -8.98 -2.57
C LEU A 21 -11.94 -9.70 -2.02
N GLY A 22 -12.25 -10.90 -2.54
CA GLY A 22 -13.32 -11.76 -2.04
C GLY A 22 -13.14 -12.14 -0.57
N TYR A 23 -11.91 -12.50 -0.18
CA TYR A 23 -11.59 -12.74 1.23
C TYR A 23 -11.84 -11.49 2.10
N TYR A 24 -11.31 -10.33 1.71
CA TYR A 24 -11.49 -9.10 2.49
C TYR A 24 -12.96 -8.66 2.58
N ASN A 25 -13.75 -8.89 1.53
CA ASN A 25 -15.20 -8.66 1.58
C ASN A 25 -15.90 -9.54 2.64
N GLN A 26 -15.47 -10.79 2.80
CA GLN A 26 -16.08 -11.71 3.76
C GLN A 26 -15.72 -11.37 5.22
N VAL A 27 -14.51 -10.86 5.46
CA VAL A 27 -13.98 -10.64 6.81
C VAL A 27 -13.93 -9.17 7.24
N ALA A 28 -14.54 -8.25 6.49
CA ALA A 28 -14.34 -6.81 6.65
C ALA A 28 -14.54 -6.30 8.09
N GLU A 29 -15.65 -6.66 8.75
CA GLU A 29 -15.91 -6.27 10.15
C GLU A 29 -14.91 -6.93 11.12
N GLN A 30 -14.58 -8.20 10.92
CA GLN A 30 -13.58 -8.89 11.75
C GLN A 30 -12.21 -8.25 11.57
N PHE A 31 -11.84 -7.89 10.34
CA PHE A 31 -10.58 -7.23 10.02
C PHE A 31 -10.47 -5.86 10.71
N TRP A 32 -11.57 -5.06 10.71
CA TRP A 32 -11.63 -3.81 11.48
C TRP A 32 -11.36 -4.05 12.96
N HIS A 33 -12.11 -4.96 13.59
CA HIS A 33 -11.93 -5.24 15.02
C HIS A 33 -10.53 -5.75 15.37
N GLY A 34 -9.89 -6.48 14.47
CA GLY A 34 -8.53 -6.98 14.65
C GLY A 34 -7.41 -5.97 14.42
N THR A 35 -7.67 -4.85 13.70
CA THR A 35 -6.61 -3.94 13.25
C THR A 35 -6.76 -2.49 13.70
N LYS A 36 -7.94 -2.06 14.15
CA LYS A 36 -8.24 -0.65 14.50
C LYS A 36 -7.32 -0.08 15.58
N ASP A 37 -6.86 -0.90 16.51
CA ASP A 37 -6.04 -0.51 17.65
C ASP A 37 -4.52 -0.76 17.41
N HIS A 38 -4.12 -1.22 16.21
CA HIS A 38 -2.71 -1.39 15.89
C HIS A 38 -2.01 -0.03 15.80
N ASP A 39 -0.98 0.16 16.60
CA ASP A 39 -0.17 1.37 16.54
C ASP A 39 0.77 1.34 15.32
N VAL A 40 0.50 2.21 14.36
CA VAL A 40 1.34 2.49 13.19
C VAL A 40 1.69 3.99 13.08
N SER A 41 1.63 4.71 14.20
CA SER A 41 1.94 6.13 14.26
C SER A 41 3.32 6.46 13.69
N GLN A 42 4.32 5.62 13.95
CA GLN A 42 5.67 5.75 13.37
C GLN A 42 5.63 5.81 11.83
N ASN A 43 4.77 5.00 11.19
CA ASN A 43 4.67 4.94 9.73
C ASN A 43 4.02 6.22 9.18
N ARG A 44 2.96 6.71 9.84
CA ARG A 44 2.30 7.97 9.46
C ARG A 44 3.24 9.17 9.61
N HIS A 45 3.96 9.27 10.73
CA HIS A 45 4.96 10.32 10.93
C HIS A 45 6.07 10.24 9.88
N ALA A 46 6.57 9.05 9.55
CA ALA A 46 7.64 8.89 8.57
C ALA A 46 7.28 9.44 7.17
N VAL A 47 6.04 9.25 6.71
CA VAL A 47 5.60 9.85 5.43
C VAL A 47 5.41 11.35 5.57
N LEU A 48 4.76 11.84 6.63
CA LEU A 48 4.47 13.26 6.79
C LEU A 48 5.73 14.10 6.99
N GLU A 49 6.68 13.65 7.79
CA GLU A 49 7.97 14.33 8.01
C GLU A 49 8.85 14.39 6.75
N ALA A 50 8.63 13.45 5.82
CA ALA A 50 9.35 13.46 4.55
C ALA A 50 8.73 14.38 3.50
N ILE A 51 7.45 14.74 3.61
CA ILE A 51 6.81 15.70 2.69
C ILE A 51 7.29 17.11 3.02
N GLU A 52 7.74 17.83 1.99
CA GLU A 52 8.25 19.21 2.14
C GLU A 52 7.11 20.22 2.22
N GLY A 53 7.33 21.31 2.98
CA GLY A 53 6.39 22.42 3.15
C GLY A 53 5.40 22.19 4.29
N ASP A 54 4.68 23.28 4.59
CA ASP A 54 3.65 23.26 5.62
C ASP A 54 2.34 22.67 5.07
N GLY A 55 1.69 21.79 5.87
CA GLY A 55 0.40 21.19 5.50
C GLY A 55 -0.74 22.21 5.34
N PRO A 56 -1.95 21.77 5.04
CA PRO A 56 -2.39 20.38 4.97
C PRO A 56 -1.96 19.66 3.70
N HIS A 57 -1.41 18.47 3.82
CA HIS A 57 -1.01 17.61 2.70
C HIS A 57 -2.15 16.74 2.21
N THR A 58 -2.20 16.48 0.90
CA THR A 58 -3.12 15.50 0.30
C THR A 58 -2.41 14.14 0.23
N VAL A 59 -2.91 13.16 0.98
CA VAL A 59 -2.29 11.84 1.10
C VAL A 59 -3.23 10.76 0.56
N LEU A 60 -2.75 9.95 -0.40
CA LEU A 60 -3.44 8.75 -0.83
C LEU A 60 -3.10 7.60 0.14
N ASP A 61 -4.10 7.05 0.81
CA ASP A 61 -3.97 5.80 1.57
C ASP A 61 -4.27 4.63 0.63
N PHE A 62 -3.22 4.03 0.09
CA PHE A 62 -3.26 2.97 -0.92
C PHE A 62 -3.51 1.61 -0.26
N GLY A 63 -4.74 1.12 -0.38
CA GLY A 63 -5.24 -0.02 0.39
C GLY A 63 -5.61 0.40 1.81
N CYS A 64 -6.50 1.39 1.91
CA CYS A 64 -6.85 2.01 3.20
C CYS A 64 -7.59 1.06 4.15
N GLY A 65 -8.00 -0.12 3.67
CA GLY A 65 -8.77 -1.06 4.46
C GLY A 65 -10.03 -0.42 5.03
N PRO A 66 -10.35 -0.65 6.31
CA PRO A 66 -11.54 -0.08 6.96
C PRO A 66 -11.37 1.36 7.45
N GLY A 67 -10.29 2.09 7.07
CA GLY A 67 -10.14 3.52 7.26
C GLY A 67 -9.40 4.00 8.52
N ARG A 68 -8.67 3.13 9.23
CA ARG A 68 -7.91 3.51 10.45
C ARG A 68 -6.94 4.66 10.19
N ASP A 69 -6.14 4.57 9.12
CA ASP A 69 -5.11 5.56 8.82
C ASP A 69 -5.72 6.84 8.21
N LEU A 70 -6.86 6.75 7.50
CA LEU A 70 -7.64 7.91 7.07
C LEU A 70 -8.10 8.77 8.25
N ILE A 71 -8.66 8.13 9.31
CA ILE A 71 -9.06 8.82 10.54
C ILE A 71 -7.86 9.59 11.11
N ALA A 72 -6.72 8.91 11.26
CA ALA A 72 -5.54 9.49 11.88
C ALA A 72 -4.96 10.65 11.05
N PHE A 73 -4.87 10.56 9.72
CA PHE A 73 -4.42 11.66 8.88
C PHE A 73 -5.37 12.87 8.95
N LYS A 74 -6.69 12.64 9.00
CA LYS A 74 -7.70 13.69 9.16
C LYS A 74 -7.58 14.38 10.53
N GLU A 75 -7.34 13.63 11.61
CA GLU A 75 -7.11 14.16 12.96
C GLU A 75 -5.81 14.98 13.06
N MET A 76 -4.85 14.74 12.18
CA MET A 76 -3.63 15.53 12.02
C MET A 76 -3.79 16.74 11.05
N ASP A 77 -5.03 17.13 10.72
CA ASP A 77 -5.37 18.23 9.81
C ASP A 77 -4.85 18.07 8.36
N HIS A 78 -4.64 16.81 7.90
CA HIS A 78 -4.33 16.52 6.51
C HIS A 78 -5.58 16.15 5.71
N ARG A 79 -5.43 15.98 4.39
CA ARG A 79 -6.49 15.64 3.43
C ARG A 79 -6.27 14.21 2.90
N PRO A 80 -6.67 13.19 3.66
CA PRO A 80 -6.54 11.81 3.19
C PRO A 80 -7.63 11.46 2.18
N ILE A 81 -7.24 10.70 1.16
CA ILE A 81 -8.13 10.04 0.22
C ILE A 81 -7.79 8.55 0.28
N GLY A 82 -8.80 7.69 0.51
CA GLY A 82 -8.60 6.26 0.53
C GLY A 82 -8.71 5.64 -0.86
N LEU A 83 -7.94 4.61 -1.14
CA LEU A 83 -8.14 3.71 -2.26
C LEU A 83 -8.26 2.29 -1.72
N GLU A 84 -9.36 1.59 -2.06
CA GLU A 84 -9.63 0.25 -1.55
C GLU A 84 -10.38 -0.59 -2.59
N GLY A 85 -9.89 -1.80 -2.85
CA GLY A 85 -10.50 -2.71 -3.81
C GLY A 85 -11.66 -3.54 -3.25
N SER A 86 -11.67 -3.80 -1.95
CA SER A 86 -12.78 -4.50 -1.29
C SER A 86 -13.94 -3.55 -1.05
N VAL A 87 -15.09 -3.84 -1.67
CA VAL A 87 -16.32 -3.05 -1.53
C VAL A 87 -16.74 -2.91 -0.07
N GLU A 88 -16.66 -3.98 0.70
CA GLU A 88 -17.07 -3.97 2.11
C GLU A 88 -16.08 -3.19 2.99
N LEU A 89 -14.76 -3.30 2.77
CA LEU A 89 -13.79 -2.45 3.46
C LEU A 89 -13.94 -0.98 3.08
N ALA A 90 -14.16 -0.66 1.79
CA ALA A 90 -14.39 0.71 1.35
C ALA A 90 -15.63 1.34 1.99
N LYS A 91 -16.73 0.58 2.16
CA LYS A 91 -17.92 1.02 2.90
C LYS A 91 -17.59 1.33 4.36
N LEU A 92 -16.81 0.45 5.01
CA LEU A 92 -16.36 0.67 6.39
C LEU A 92 -15.47 1.92 6.50
N ALA A 93 -14.52 2.06 5.58
CA ALA A 93 -13.62 3.22 5.53
C ALA A 93 -14.39 4.54 5.46
N ARG A 94 -15.36 4.67 4.56
CA ARG A 94 -16.23 5.85 4.45
C ARG A 94 -17.01 6.11 5.73
N ARG A 95 -17.60 5.05 6.30
CA ARG A 95 -18.41 5.15 7.53
C ARG A 95 -17.58 5.59 8.74
N HIS A 96 -16.35 5.09 8.87
CA HIS A 96 -15.51 5.36 10.04
C HIS A 96 -14.77 6.69 9.95
N SER A 97 -14.25 7.04 8.76
CA SER A 97 -13.38 8.22 8.60
C SER A 97 -14.12 9.46 8.12
N ASP A 98 -15.30 9.29 7.49
CA ASP A 98 -15.98 10.38 6.77
C ASP A 98 -15.02 11.08 5.78
N CYS A 99 -14.18 10.27 5.10
CA CYS A 99 -13.24 10.68 4.05
C CYS A 99 -13.73 10.15 2.69
N GLU A 100 -13.20 10.77 1.63
CA GLU A 100 -13.34 10.25 0.27
C GLU A 100 -12.61 8.91 0.14
N VAL A 101 -13.27 7.92 -0.45
CA VAL A 101 -12.68 6.59 -0.71
C VAL A 101 -13.03 6.15 -2.12
N TRP A 102 -12.02 5.89 -2.93
CA TRP A 102 -12.14 5.36 -4.28
C TRP A 102 -12.14 3.84 -4.26
N GLU A 103 -13.15 3.23 -4.85
CA GLU A 103 -13.20 1.78 -5.02
C GLU A 103 -12.45 1.42 -6.31
N GLN A 104 -11.17 1.07 -6.17
CA GLN A 104 -10.32 0.70 -7.30
C GLN A 104 -9.48 -0.54 -6.96
N ASN A 105 -9.36 -1.43 -7.94
CA ASN A 105 -8.45 -2.55 -7.89
C ASN A 105 -7.02 -2.07 -8.16
N PHE A 106 -6.04 -2.56 -7.42
CA PHE A 106 -4.61 -2.22 -7.63
C PHE A 106 -4.12 -2.52 -9.05
N LEU A 107 -4.74 -3.47 -9.75
CA LEU A 107 -4.36 -3.83 -11.12
C LEU A 107 -5.02 -2.93 -12.17
N GLU A 108 -6.00 -2.09 -11.80
CA GLU A 108 -6.79 -1.23 -12.68
C GLU A 108 -6.94 0.15 -12.03
N LEU A 109 -5.83 0.88 -11.91
CA LEU A 109 -5.80 2.20 -11.28
C LEU A 109 -6.22 3.30 -12.27
N ASP A 110 -7.02 4.23 -11.76
CA ASP A 110 -7.37 5.50 -12.43
C ASP A 110 -7.05 6.64 -11.47
N LEU A 111 -5.78 7.05 -11.44
CA LEU A 111 -5.27 8.06 -10.53
C LEU A 111 -4.97 9.36 -11.29
N PRO A 112 -5.32 10.53 -10.73
CA PRO A 112 -4.95 11.81 -11.33
C PRO A 112 -3.43 12.06 -11.21
N ASP A 113 -2.83 12.54 -12.28
CA ASP A 113 -1.42 12.92 -12.31
C ASP A 113 -1.11 14.08 -11.35
N SER A 114 0.06 14.01 -10.69
CA SER A 114 0.61 15.09 -9.86
C SER A 114 -0.39 15.67 -8.84
N HIS A 115 -1.15 14.80 -8.20
CA HIS A 115 -2.24 15.17 -7.31
C HIS A 115 -1.86 15.07 -5.83
N PHE A 116 -1.10 14.03 -5.44
CA PHE A 116 -0.81 13.73 -4.04
C PHE A 116 0.54 14.28 -3.59
N ASP A 117 0.58 14.79 -2.37
CA ASP A 117 1.83 15.13 -1.67
C ASP A 117 2.51 13.86 -1.14
N GLY A 118 1.71 12.87 -0.73
CA GLY A 118 2.16 11.56 -0.28
C GLY A 118 1.26 10.43 -0.74
N VAL A 119 1.87 9.24 -0.93
CA VAL A 119 1.19 7.96 -1.07
C VAL A 119 1.62 7.09 0.12
N PHE A 120 0.64 6.56 0.85
CA PHE A 120 0.84 5.72 2.03
C PHE A 120 0.32 4.31 1.75
N ALA A 121 1.23 3.38 1.47
CA ALA A 121 0.94 1.96 1.21
C ALA A 121 1.37 1.12 2.43
N ASN A 122 0.57 1.18 3.50
CA ASN A 122 0.88 0.52 4.76
C ASN A 122 0.27 -0.87 4.83
N ALA A 123 1.07 -1.90 4.64
CA ALA A 123 0.66 -3.31 4.63
C ALA A 123 -0.39 -3.63 3.55
N SER A 124 -0.23 -3.05 2.37
CA SER A 124 -1.14 -3.22 1.25
C SER A 124 -0.43 -3.60 -0.07
N PHE A 125 0.69 -2.97 -0.39
CA PHE A 125 1.37 -3.15 -1.68
C PHE A 125 1.83 -4.60 -1.94
N PHE A 126 2.10 -5.37 -0.90
CA PHE A 126 2.48 -6.78 -1.04
C PHE A 126 1.38 -7.68 -1.65
N HIS A 127 0.15 -7.18 -1.82
CA HIS A 127 -0.92 -7.85 -2.56
C HIS A 127 -0.83 -7.64 -4.07
N VAL A 128 0.04 -6.75 -4.53
CA VAL A 128 0.31 -6.54 -5.96
C VAL A 128 1.21 -7.67 -6.46
N PRO A 129 0.79 -8.47 -7.48
CA PRO A 129 1.65 -9.49 -8.08
C PRO A 129 2.99 -8.91 -8.55
N SER A 130 4.08 -9.64 -8.35
CA SER A 130 5.44 -9.17 -8.65
C SER A 130 5.61 -8.71 -10.10
N SER A 131 4.91 -9.36 -11.03
CA SER A 131 4.90 -9.02 -12.46
C SER A 131 4.26 -7.65 -12.75
N GLN A 132 3.43 -7.13 -11.85
CA GLN A 132 2.72 -5.84 -11.98
C GLN A 132 3.34 -4.75 -11.10
N ALA A 133 4.15 -5.10 -10.12
CA ALA A 133 4.68 -4.16 -9.15
C ALA A 133 5.44 -2.96 -9.77
N PRO A 134 6.31 -3.12 -10.80
CA PRO A 134 6.97 -1.98 -11.43
C PRO A 134 5.98 -1.01 -12.10
N ARG A 135 4.95 -1.53 -12.78
CA ARG A 135 3.90 -0.72 -13.42
C ARG A 135 3.11 0.08 -12.39
N ILE A 136 2.67 -0.58 -11.32
CA ILE A 136 1.89 0.08 -10.26
C ILE A 136 2.73 1.14 -9.54
N LEU A 137 4.01 0.87 -9.27
CA LEU A 137 4.93 1.87 -8.72
C LEU A 137 5.08 3.10 -9.64
N ASP A 138 5.12 2.90 -10.96
CA ASP A 138 5.20 4.00 -11.93
C ASP A 138 3.91 4.83 -11.96
N GLU A 139 2.73 4.18 -11.90
CA GLU A 139 1.43 4.85 -11.80
C GLU A 139 1.31 5.66 -10.50
N LEU A 140 1.74 5.10 -9.34
CA LEU A 140 1.79 5.84 -8.08
C LEU A 140 2.77 7.02 -8.15
N LYS A 141 3.91 6.84 -8.85
CA LYS A 141 4.86 7.92 -9.09
C LYS A 141 4.26 9.02 -9.95
N ALA A 142 3.51 8.69 -11.01
CA ALA A 142 2.82 9.67 -11.85
C ALA A 142 1.81 10.48 -11.02
N ALA A 143 1.06 9.84 -10.14
CA ALA A 143 0.07 10.46 -9.26
C ALA A 143 0.65 11.38 -8.18
N LEU A 144 1.91 11.17 -7.78
CA LEU A 144 2.63 12.06 -6.86
C LEU A 144 3.00 13.38 -7.54
N LYS A 145 2.90 14.49 -6.82
CA LYS A 145 3.47 15.79 -7.20
C LYS A 145 4.99 15.71 -7.32
N ALA A 146 5.62 16.70 -7.96
CA ALA A 146 7.07 16.82 -7.94
C ALA A 146 7.58 16.93 -6.50
N GLY A 147 8.55 16.08 -6.13
CA GLY A 147 9.06 15.99 -4.76
C GLY A 147 8.11 15.29 -3.78
N GLY A 148 7.00 14.71 -4.25
CA GLY A 148 6.08 13.94 -3.43
C GLY A 148 6.72 12.66 -2.88
N VAL A 149 6.11 12.08 -1.85
CA VAL A 149 6.67 11.00 -1.05
C VAL A 149 5.85 9.72 -1.20
N LEU A 150 6.52 8.59 -1.45
CA LEU A 150 5.95 7.26 -1.35
C LEU A 150 6.41 6.60 -0.05
N PHE A 151 5.47 6.13 0.75
CA PHE A 151 5.70 5.24 1.89
C PHE A 151 5.19 3.84 1.56
N CYS A 152 6.00 2.81 1.81
CA CYS A 152 5.56 1.42 1.77
C CYS A 152 6.02 0.67 3.02
N SER A 153 5.12 -0.13 3.59
CA SER A 153 5.45 -1.13 4.61
C SER A 153 5.00 -2.50 4.14
N ASN A 154 5.97 -3.38 3.89
CA ASN A 154 5.72 -4.73 3.37
C ASN A 154 6.24 -5.80 4.34
N PRO A 155 5.60 -6.98 4.40
CA PRO A 155 6.17 -8.12 5.10
C PRO A 155 7.47 -8.56 4.39
N ARG A 156 8.49 -8.85 5.19
CA ARG A 156 9.79 -9.33 4.69
C ARG A 156 9.70 -10.81 4.32
N GLY A 157 10.41 -11.20 3.28
CA GLY A 157 10.51 -12.58 2.83
C GLY A 157 11.80 -12.87 2.09
N ASN A 158 11.76 -13.88 1.23
CA ASN A 158 12.89 -14.32 0.37
C ASN A 158 12.44 -14.36 -1.08
N ASP A 159 11.70 -13.34 -1.54
CA ASP A 159 11.08 -13.27 -2.88
C ASP A 159 10.03 -14.36 -3.14
N ASP A 160 9.36 -14.80 -2.07
CA ASP A 160 8.25 -15.75 -2.16
C ASP A 160 6.98 -15.03 -2.66
N GLU A 161 6.28 -15.65 -3.58
CA GLU A 161 5.01 -15.15 -4.12
C GLU A 161 4.00 -16.29 -4.18
N ASP A 162 2.97 -16.24 -3.32
CA ASP A 162 1.96 -17.30 -3.24
C ASP A 162 0.74 -16.88 -2.40
N TRP A 163 -0.27 -17.73 -2.42
CA TRP A 163 -1.41 -17.66 -1.52
C TRP A 163 -1.01 -17.99 -0.08
N ARG A 164 -1.43 -17.13 0.85
CA ARG A 164 -1.36 -17.37 2.30
C ARG A 164 -2.78 -17.48 2.85
N GLY A 165 -3.28 -18.72 2.88
CA GLY A 165 -4.71 -18.97 3.05
C GLY A 165 -5.49 -18.46 1.83
N GLU A 166 -6.40 -17.53 2.01
CA GLU A 166 -7.24 -16.97 0.94
C GLU A 166 -6.73 -15.62 0.40
N ARG A 167 -5.55 -15.16 0.81
CA ARG A 167 -4.93 -13.92 0.34
C ARG A 167 -3.67 -14.20 -0.44
N TYR A 168 -3.57 -13.60 -1.60
CA TYR A 168 -2.32 -13.61 -2.36
C TYR A 168 -1.37 -12.55 -1.84
N GLY A 169 -0.07 -12.83 -1.87
CA GLY A 169 0.94 -11.87 -1.46
C GLY A 169 2.33 -12.18 -1.98
N VAL A 170 3.12 -11.12 -2.12
CA VAL A 170 4.53 -11.15 -2.49
C VAL A 170 5.35 -10.74 -1.27
N PHE A 171 6.28 -11.59 -0.88
CA PHE A 171 7.13 -11.41 0.30
C PHE A 171 8.57 -11.18 -0.18
N TYR A 172 8.86 -9.94 -0.52
CA TYR A 172 10.15 -9.56 -1.09
C TYR A 172 11.30 -9.71 -0.09
N ASP A 173 12.47 -10.14 -0.60
CA ASP A 173 13.74 -9.83 0.05
C ASP A 173 13.96 -8.31 0.07
N ASP A 174 14.61 -7.80 1.10
CA ASP A 174 14.84 -6.37 1.28
C ASP A 174 15.56 -5.74 0.07
N ARG A 175 16.56 -6.45 -0.50
CA ARG A 175 17.34 -5.96 -1.65
C ARG A 175 16.49 -5.90 -2.91
N THR A 176 15.69 -6.93 -3.16
CA THR A 176 14.79 -6.99 -4.33
C THR A 176 13.81 -5.84 -4.29
N TRP A 177 13.16 -5.61 -3.14
CA TRP A 177 12.24 -4.50 -2.95
C TRP A 177 12.92 -3.14 -3.22
N LEU A 178 14.05 -2.87 -2.56
CA LEU A 178 14.75 -1.59 -2.68
C LEU A 178 15.18 -1.34 -4.12
N SER A 179 15.81 -2.33 -4.77
CA SER A 179 16.26 -2.22 -6.17
C SER A 179 15.12 -1.99 -7.15
N MET A 180 13.96 -2.59 -6.93
CA MET A 180 12.78 -2.40 -7.78
C MET A 180 12.24 -0.97 -7.69
N VAL A 181 12.10 -0.42 -6.49
CA VAL A 181 11.60 0.95 -6.28
C VAL A 181 12.59 1.97 -6.85
N GLU A 182 13.89 1.78 -6.65
CA GLU A 182 14.95 2.60 -7.26
C GLU A 182 14.93 2.54 -8.79
N ALA A 183 14.71 1.36 -9.37
CA ALA A 183 14.65 1.18 -10.83
C ALA A 183 13.48 1.93 -11.49
N VAL A 184 12.37 2.12 -10.77
CA VAL A 184 11.25 2.99 -11.21
C VAL A 184 11.63 4.48 -11.10
N GLY A 185 12.75 4.79 -10.46
CA GLY A 185 13.31 6.16 -10.36
C GLY A 185 12.83 6.93 -9.14
N PHE A 186 12.50 6.24 -8.05
CA PHE A 186 12.38 6.84 -6.74
C PHE A 186 13.75 6.95 -6.06
N THR A 187 13.93 7.97 -5.24
CA THR A 187 15.13 8.19 -4.43
C THR A 187 14.86 7.80 -2.97
N PRO A 188 15.69 6.94 -2.35
CA PRO A 188 15.46 6.53 -0.96
C PRO A 188 15.69 7.68 0.01
N ILE A 189 14.78 7.84 0.98
CA ILE A 189 14.89 8.78 2.11
C ILE A 189 15.21 8.03 3.39
N GLN A 190 14.42 6.99 3.71
CA GLN A 190 14.51 6.26 4.97
C GLN A 190 14.09 4.81 4.79
N LYS A 191 14.70 3.93 5.58
CA LYS A 191 14.19 2.57 5.80
C LYS A 191 14.34 2.18 7.27
N TYR A 192 13.41 1.38 7.76
CA TYR A 192 13.46 0.81 9.11
C TYR A 192 12.63 -0.48 9.19
N TYR A 193 12.83 -1.22 10.27
CA TYR A 193 12.14 -2.47 10.51
C TYR A 193 11.19 -2.38 11.70
N ARG A 194 10.13 -3.19 11.67
CA ARG A 194 9.11 -3.19 12.72
C ARG A 194 8.76 -4.60 13.20
N PRO A 195 8.35 -4.74 14.49
CA PRO A 195 8.31 -3.69 15.52
C PRO A 195 9.71 -3.22 15.94
N ALA A 196 9.82 -1.94 16.30
CA ALA A 196 11.11 -1.35 16.70
C ALA A 196 11.62 -1.94 18.02
N GLY A 197 12.95 -1.91 18.22
CA GLY A 197 13.59 -2.31 19.48
C GLY A 197 13.76 -3.83 19.66
N LEU A 198 13.39 -4.64 18.68
CA LEU A 198 13.62 -6.08 18.67
C LEU A 198 14.81 -6.46 17.78
N PRO A 199 15.41 -7.66 17.96
CA PRO A 199 16.36 -8.22 16.99
C PRO A 199 15.74 -8.32 15.60
N LEU A 200 16.56 -8.19 14.54
CA LEU A 200 16.10 -8.12 13.14
C LEU A 200 15.24 -9.34 12.73
N GLU A 201 15.53 -10.50 13.27
CA GLU A 201 14.80 -11.75 13.03
C GLU A 201 13.36 -11.72 13.59
N GLN A 202 13.10 -10.81 14.52
CA GLN A 202 11.78 -10.57 15.12
C GLN A 202 11.09 -9.33 14.55
N GLN A 203 11.64 -8.73 13.51
CA GLN A 203 11.10 -7.57 12.81
C GLN A 203 10.63 -7.96 11.41
N PRO A 204 9.42 -8.54 11.28
CA PRO A 204 8.95 -9.11 10.02
C PRO A 204 8.48 -8.07 8.99
N TRP A 205 8.56 -6.78 9.30
CA TRP A 205 8.12 -5.71 8.41
C TRP A 205 9.27 -4.78 8.03
N LEU A 206 9.42 -4.53 6.74
CA LEU A 206 10.27 -3.49 6.18
C LEU A 206 9.43 -2.27 5.83
N ALA A 207 9.71 -1.13 6.44
CA ALA A 207 9.14 0.16 6.08
C ALA A 207 10.17 0.99 5.31
N THR A 208 9.72 1.63 4.24
CA THR A 208 10.56 2.42 3.34
C THR A 208 9.88 3.72 2.94
N VAL A 209 10.66 4.80 2.87
CA VAL A 209 10.21 6.14 2.48
C VAL A 209 11.05 6.59 1.28
N TRP A 210 10.38 7.12 0.25
CA TRP A 210 10.98 7.43 -1.04
C TRP A 210 10.53 8.79 -1.56
N ARG A 211 11.41 9.48 -2.27
CA ARG A 211 11.11 10.72 -2.99
C ARG A 211 10.89 10.44 -4.49
N LYS A 212 9.85 11.05 -5.07
CA LYS A 212 9.65 11.13 -6.52
C LYS A 212 10.72 12.02 -7.16
#